data_cbf8dc433e2b0f3235f8b03bc9405707
#
_entry.id   cbf8dc433e2b0f3235f8b03bc9405707
#
_cell.length_a   1.000
_cell.length_b   1.000
_cell.length_c   1.000
_cell.angle_alpha   90.00
_cell.angle_beta   90.00
_cell.angle_gamma   90.00
#
_symmetry.space_group_name_H-M   'P 1'
#
loop_
_entity.id
_entity.type
_entity.pdbx_description
1 polymer ?
#
loop_
_entity_poly.entity_id
_entity_poly.type
_entity_poly.pdbx_seq_one_letter_code
_entity_poly.pdbx_strand_id
1 'polypeptide(L)'
;MLNWLDTVLKLPALKDAEPLAADMEPDSHGLTILPFISGERSLGWHGEAYMTIAGIGRNTSPAELLRAGMEALAYQLTMVYEQICGALNVKHGQAKVIGSGGALLGSTLLKSILADTLATPLYPSRDHEASARGAALLALEALGVIPDLAHVSPNLDEPTLPDDERGKHYRQAMERQRKLYELLLC
;
A
#
# COMPACT_ATOMS: atom_id res chain seq x y z
N MET A 1 -9.84 2.94 4.18
CA MET A 1 -10.31 3.40 2.85
C MET A 1 -10.99 2.29 2.07
N LEU A 2 -10.38 1.14 1.76
CA LEU A 2 -11.01 0.09 0.93
C LEU A 2 -12.39 -0.34 1.44
N ASN A 3 -12.55 -0.60 2.73
CA ASN A 3 -13.86 -0.92 3.32
C ASN A 3 -14.90 0.20 3.15
N TRP A 4 -14.47 1.46 3.16
CA TRP A 4 -15.36 2.59 2.93
C TRP A 4 -15.81 2.64 1.46
N LEU A 5 -14.87 2.46 0.52
CA LEU A 5 -15.21 2.38 -0.90
C LEU A 5 -16.19 1.24 -1.19
N ASP A 6 -15.95 0.06 -0.64
CA ASP A 6 -16.85 -1.09 -0.75
C ASP A 6 -18.28 -0.74 -0.28
N THR A 7 -18.40 -0.14 0.90
CA THR A 7 -19.68 0.24 1.47
C THR A 7 -20.42 1.31 0.68
N VAL A 8 -19.69 2.37 0.24
CA VAL A 8 -20.28 3.53 -0.45
C VAL A 8 -20.60 3.21 -1.91
N LEU A 9 -19.73 2.49 -2.58
CA LEU A 9 -19.91 2.13 -3.99
C LEU A 9 -20.81 0.92 -4.19
N LYS A 10 -21.20 0.24 -3.10
CA LYS A 10 -21.99 -1.00 -3.15
C LYS A 10 -21.38 -2.03 -4.11
N LEU A 11 -20.06 -2.14 -4.07
CA LEU A 11 -19.35 -3.14 -4.83
C LEU A 11 -19.70 -4.55 -4.34
N PRO A 12 -19.60 -5.57 -5.18
CA PRO A 12 -19.49 -6.95 -4.71
C PRO A 12 -18.37 -7.08 -3.68
N ALA A 13 -18.38 -8.15 -2.89
CA ALA A 13 -17.27 -8.40 -1.95
C ALA A 13 -15.92 -8.22 -2.66
N LEU A 14 -14.90 -7.71 -1.98
CA LEU A 14 -13.60 -7.36 -2.59
C LEU A 14 -13.04 -8.47 -3.48
N LYS A 15 -13.19 -9.74 -3.07
CA LYS A 15 -12.80 -10.92 -3.85
C LYS A 15 -13.46 -11.02 -5.22
N ASP A 16 -14.68 -10.48 -5.36
CA ASP A 16 -15.46 -10.52 -6.60
C ASP A 16 -15.27 -9.24 -7.43
N ALA A 17 -14.93 -8.13 -6.78
CA ALA A 17 -14.65 -6.84 -7.43
C ALA A 17 -13.18 -6.72 -7.91
N GLU A 18 -12.24 -7.38 -7.23
CA GLU A 18 -10.82 -7.32 -7.56
C GLU A 18 -10.50 -7.78 -8.99
N PRO A 19 -11.10 -8.86 -9.55
CA PRO A 19 -10.83 -9.25 -10.93
C PRO A 19 -11.15 -8.15 -11.94
N LEU A 20 -12.25 -7.40 -11.73
CA LEU A 20 -12.62 -6.28 -12.60
C LEU A 20 -11.60 -5.14 -12.56
N ALA A 21 -11.03 -4.90 -11.38
CA ALA A 21 -9.98 -3.91 -11.22
C ALA A 21 -8.62 -4.42 -11.74
N ALA A 22 -8.36 -5.74 -11.67
CA ALA A 22 -7.11 -6.35 -12.12
C ALA A 22 -6.94 -6.31 -13.64
N ASP A 23 -8.04 -6.40 -14.39
CA ASP A 23 -8.04 -6.34 -15.86
C ASP A 23 -7.72 -4.93 -16.41
N MET A 24 -7.67 -3.91 -15.56
CA MET A 24 -7.37 -2.54 -15.97
C MET A 24 -5.87 -2.31 -16.07
N GLU A 25 -5.47 -1.59 -17.10
CA GLU A 25 -4.10 -1.08 -17.21
C GLU A 25 -3.78 -0.10 -16.07
N PRO A 26 -2.52 -0.03 -15.62
CA PRO A 26 -2.09 0.93 -14.62
C PRO A 26 -2.51 2.35 -14.95
N ASP A 27 -3.14 3.04 -13.98
CA ASP A 27 -3.52 4.45 -14.11
C ASP A 27 -4.50 4.78 -15.27
N SER A 28 -5.07 3.78 -15.94
CA SER A 28 -5.97 4.00 -17.11
C SER A 28 -7.28 4.72 -16.75
N HIS A 29 -7.66 4.73 -15.49
CA HIS A 29 -8.85 5.40 -14.98
C HIS A 29 -8.74 6.94 -14.92
N GLY A 30 -7.52 7.51 -14.98
CA GLY A 30 -7.30 8.97 -14.96
C GLY A 30 -7.67 9.67 -13.64
N LEU A 31 -7.95 8.91 -12.57
CA LEU A 31 -8.28 9.45 -11.25
C LEU A 31 -7.01 9.70 -10.43
N THR A 32 -7.06 10.70 -9.55
CA THR A 32 -6.04 10.92 -8.53
C THR A 32 -6.71 10.98 -7.17
N ILE A 33 -6.29 10.14 -6.22
CA ILE A 33 -6.91 10.03 -4.90
C ILE A 33 -5.89 10.34 -3.81
N LEU A 34 -6.23 11.23 -2.86
CA LEU A 34 -5.58 11.34 -1.56
C LEU A 34 -6.40 10.50 -0.57
N PRO A 35 -5.86 9.39 -0.03
CA PRO A 35 -6.66 8.36 0.66
C PRO A 35 -6.92 8.66 2.14
N PHE A 36 -7.07 9.92 2.55
CA PHE A 36 -7.09 10.37 3.94
C PHE A 36 -8.50 10.38 4.55
N ILE A 37 -9.12 9.21 4.73
CA ILE A 37 -10.47 9.12 5.33
C ILE A 37 -10.50 9.58 6.80
N SER A 38 -9.40 9.38 7.52
CA SER A 38 -9.29 9.68 8.96
C SER A 38 -8.09 10.56 9.25
N GLY A 39 -7.81 11.52 8.39
CA GLY A 39 -6.62 12.33 8.45
C GLY A 39 -5.39 11.65 7.83
N GLU A 40 -4.35 12.43 7.60
CA GLU A 40 -3.04 11.98 7.14
C GLU A 40 -2.13 11.80 8.36
N ARG A 41 -1.51 10.63 8.51
CA ARG A 41 -0.73 10.23 9.70
C ARG A 41 0.70 9.82 9.39
N SER A 42 1.13 10.03 8.16
CA SER A 42 2.50 9.82 7.71
C SER A 42 2.91 10.99 6.83
N LEU A 43 4.11 11.10 6.39
CA LEU A 43 4.65 12.22 5.64
C LEU A 43 4.49 13.59 6.36
N GLY A 44 3.32 14.25 6.28
CA GLY A 44 3.09 15.60 6.81
C GLY A 44 2.34 15.68 8.14
N TRP A 45 1.70 14.61 8.60
CA TRP A 45 0.89 14.58 9.84
C TRP A 45 -0.30 15.55 9.83
N HIS A 46 -0.98 15.68 8.69
CA HIS A 46 -2.16 16.54 8.55
C HIS A 46 -3.42 15.82 9.07
N GLY A 47 -3.65 15.91 10.38
CA GLY A 47 -4.78 15.24 11.04
C GLY A 47 -6.15 15.64 10.53
N GLU A 48 -6.27 16.86 9.98
CA GLU A 48 -7.52 17.42 9.43
C GLU A 48 -7.68 17.15 7.92
N ALA A 49 -6.75 16.41 7.30
CA ALA A 49 -6.86 16.09 5.88
C ALA A 49 -8.06 15.17 5.62
N TYR A 50 -8.74 15.41 4.52
CA TYR A 50 -9.85 14.59 4.04
C TYR A 50 -9.49 13.84 2.77
N MET A 51 -10.16 12.71 2.56
CA MET A 51 -10.06 12.00 1.30
C MET A 51 -10.51 12.92 0.16
N THR A 52 -9.65 13.04 -0.85
CA THR A 52 -9.91 13.84 -2.04
C THR A 52 -9.84 12.93 -3.27
N ILE A 53 -10.81 13.06 -4.17
CA ILE A 53 -10.83 12.33 -5.44
C ILE A 53 -10.91 13.38 -6.55
N ALA A 54 -9.93 13.41 -7.42
CA ALA A 54 -9.89 14.27 -8.60
C ALA A 54 -10.00 13.43 -9.87
N GLY A 55 -10.60 14.00 -10.91
CA GLY A 55 -10.73 13.34 -12.22
C GLY A 55 -12.02 12.55 -12.43
N ILE A 56 -13.00 12.58 -11.50
CA ILE A 56 -14.29 11.91 -11.70
C ILE A 56 -15.01 12.50 -12.91
N GLY A 57 -15.34 11.64 -13.85
CA GLY A 57 -16.10 11.95 -15.04
C GLY A 57 -17.46 11.23 -15.08
N ARG A 58 -18.25 11.54 -16.10
CA ARG A 58 -19.60 10.97 -16.27
C ARG A 58 -19.61 9.44 -16.33
N ASN A 59 -18.56 8.85 -16.89
CA ASN A 59 -18.46 7.42 -17.15
C ASN A 59 -17.57 6.70 -16.11
N THR A 60 -17.09 7.39 -15.07
CA THR A 60 -16.28 6.76 -14.02
C THR A 60 -17.08 5.67 -13.33
N SER A 61 -16.56 4.46 -13.40
CA SER A 61 -17.18 3.27 -12.81
C SER A 61 -16.73 3.02 -11.37
N PRO A 62 -17.50 2.26 -10.58
CA PRO A 62 -17.07 1.84 -9.25
C PRO A 62 -15.77 1.01 -9.26
N ALA A 63 -15.53 0.20 -10.28
CA ALA A 63 -14.31 -0.60 -10.40
C ALA A 63 -13.07 0.29 -10.63
N GLU A 64 -13.20 1.36 -11.41
CA GLU A 64 -12.14 2.37 -11.57
C GLU A 64 -11.84 3.09 -10.26
N LEU A 65 -12.86 3.43 -9.47
CA LEU A 65 -12.66 4.02 -8.15
C LEU A 65 -11.97 3.06 -7.18
N LEU A 66 -12.31 1.76 -7.22
CA LEU A 66 -11.63 0.74 -6.43
C LEU A 66 -10.16 0.62 -6.84
N ARG A 67 -9.88 0.52 -8.15
CA ARG A 67 -8.53 0.44 -8.69
C ARG A 67 -7.71 1.67 -8.29
N ALA A 68 -8.22 2.86 -8.53
CA ALA A 68 -7.58 4.11 -8.15
C ALA A 68 -7.32 4.20 -6.63
N GLY A 69 -8.24 3.69 -5.82
CA GLY A 69 -8.05 3.59 -4.37
C GLY A 69 -6.90 2.67 -3.97
N MET A 70 -6.79 1.49 -4.59
CA MET A 70 -5.67 0.57 -4.34
C MET A 70 -4.33 1.19 -4.76
N GLU A 71 -4.29 1.81 -5.92
CA GLU A 71 -3.11 2.52 -6.43
C GLU A 71 -2.71 3.68 -5.50
N ALA A 72 -3.68 4.49 -5.06
CA ALA A 72 -3.42 5.60 -4.14
C ALA A 72 -2.83 5.16 -2.79
N LEU A 73 -3.27 4.01 -2.26
CA LEU A 73 -2.68 3.42 -1.05
C LEU A 73 -1.23 2.97 -1.30
N ALA A 74 -0.98 2.31 -2.42
CA ALA A 74 0.36 1.86 -2.77
C ALA A 74 1.31 3.05 -2.94
N TYR A 75 0.86 4.15 -3.56
CA TYR A 75 1.64 5.37 -3.71
C TYR A 75 2.01 5.99 -2.35
N GLN A 76 1.08 6.08 -1.41
CA GLN A 76 1.36 6.57 -0.06
C GLN A 76 2.39 5.69 0.66
N LEU A 77 2.24 4.37 0.60
CA LEU A 77 3.19 3.44 1.21
C LEU A 77 4.58 3.55 0.57
N THR A 78 4.64 3.75 -0.75
CA THR A 78 5.90 3.93 -1.47
C THR A 78 6.59 5.25 -1.07
N MET A 79 5.85 6.35 -0.94
CA MET A 79 6.42 7.62 -0.47
C MET A 79 6.97 7.52 0.96
N VAL A 80 6.27 6.80 1.85
CA VAL A 80 6.77 6.51 3.21
C VAL A 80 8.06 5.66 3.15
N TYR A 81 8.09 4.64 2.31
CA TYR A 81 9.28 3.80 2.12
C TYR A 81 10.47 4.62 1.61
N GLU A 82 10.28 5.48 0.61
CA GLU A 82 11.31 6.39 0.09
C GLU A 82 11.85 7.30 1.19
N GLN A 83 10.98 7.85 2.02
CA GLN A 83 11.37 8.72 3.15
C GLN A 83 12.19 7.97 4.19
N ILE A 84 11.80 6.74 4.54
CA ILE A 84 12.54 5.86 5.46
C ILE A 84 13.91 5.51 4.88
N CYS A 85 13.97 5.10 3.61
CA CYS A 85 15.24 4.80 2.94
C CYS A 85 16.17 6.02 2.94
N GLY A 86 15.66 7.21 2.65
CA GLY A 86 16.42 8.45 2.70
C GLY A 86 16.96 8.76 4.09
N ALA A 87 16.13 8.63 5.13
CA ALA A 87 16.53 8.89 6.52
C ALA A 87 17.59 7.90 7.03
N LEU A 88 17.54 6.64 6.60
CA LEU A 88 18.48 5.59 6.99
C LEU A 88 19.69 5.48 6.06
N ASN A 89 19.79 6.29 5.01
CA ASN A 89 20.80 6.20 3.95
C ASN A 89 20.88 4.79 3.32
N VAL A 90 19.74 4.11 3.22
CA VAL A 90 19.62 2.81 2.54
C VAL A 90 19.25 3.07 1.09
N LYS A 91 19.97 2.46 0.16
CA LYS A 91 19.61 2.57 -1.27
C LYS A 91 18.27 1.88 -1.52
N HIS A 92 17.47 2.50 -2.37
CA HIS A 92 16.20 1.93 -2.83
C HIS A 92 16.41 0.50 -3.36
N GLY A 93 15.55 -0.44 -2.97
CA GLY A 93 15.66 -1.85 -3.35
C GLY A 93 16.65 -2.70 -2.52
N GLN A 94 17.43 -2.10 -1.62
CA GLN A 94 18.32 -2.86 -0.73
C GLN A 94 17.63 -3.38 0.55
N ALA A 95 16.57 -2.73 0.98
CA ALA A 95 15.78 -3.18 2.12
C ALA A 95 14.80 -4.27 1.70
N LYS A 96 14.71 -5.34 2.50
CA LYS A 96 13.66 -6.35 2.34
C LYS A 96 12.34 -5.79 2.84
N VAL A 97 11.33 -5.71 1.96
CA VAL A 97 10.00 -5.22 2.31
C VAL A 97 9.10 -6.40 2.64
N ILE A 98 8.59 -6.43 3.87
CA ILE A 98 7.66 -7.46 4.33
C ILE A 98 6.28 -6.84 4.48
N GLY A 99 5.30 -7.41 3.77
CA GLY A 99 3.90 -6.98 3.82
C GLY A 99 3.09 -7.83 4.81
N SER A 100 2.28 -7.17 5.64
CA SER A 100 1.35 -7.83 6.55
C SER A 100 0.01 -7.09 6.59
N GLY A 101 -0.98 -7.70 7.25
CA GLY A 101 -2.32 -7.15 7.39
C GLY A 101 -3.33 -7.69 6.37
N GLY A 102 -4.57 -7.89 6.83
CA GLY A 102 -5.59 -8.62 6.09
C GLY A 102 -5.93 -8.03 4.72
N ALA A 103 -5.96 -6.70 4.58
CA ALA A 103 -6.26 -6.05 3.31
C ALA A 103 -5.18 -6.33 2.24
N LEU A 104 -3.90 -6.29 2.61
CA LEU A 104 -2.80 -6.59 1.70
C LEU A 104 -2.71 -8.08 1.40
N LEU A 105 -2.76 -8.93 2.43
CA LEU A 105 -2.62 -10.38 2.26
C LEU A 105 -3.80 -10.98 1.48
N GLY A 106 -4.99 -10.42 1.62
CA GLY A 106 -6.20 -10.85 0.93
C GLY A 106 -6.33 -10.39 -0.53
N SER A 107 -5.45 -9.51 -1.02
CA SER A 107 -5.53 -8.95 -2.36
C SER A 107 -4.25 -9.22 -3.16
N THR A 108 -4.38 -10.01 -4.22
CA THR A 108 -3.27 -10.26 -5.15
C THR A 108 -2.95 -9.01 -5.96
N LEU A 109 -3.97 -8.27 -6.35
CA LEU A 109 -3.82 -7.02 -7.09
C LEU A 109 -3.06 -5.96 -6.28
N LEU A 110 -3.44 -5.74 -5.01
CA LEU A 110 -2.78 -4.75 -4.16
C LEU A 110 -1.31 -5.11 -3.90
N LYS A 111 -0.99 -6.40 -3.72
CA LYS A 111 0.40 -6.88 -3.61
C LYS A 111 1.21 -6.57 -4.86
N SER A 112 0.63 -6.81 -6.04
CA SER A 112 1.28 -6.52 -7.32
C SER A 112 1.52 -5.02 -7.50
N ILE A 113 0.48 -4.19 -7.32
CA ILE A 113 0.61 -2.73 -7.40
C ILE A 113 1.70 -2.22 -6.45
N LEU A 114 1.72 -2.71 -5.22
CA LEU A 114 2.70 -2.27 -4.22
C LEU A 114 4.13 -2.71 -4.60
N ALA A 115 4.33 -3.93 -5.08
CA ALA A 115 5.64 -4.38 -5.56
C ALA A 115 6.14 -3.52 -6.73
N ASP A 116 5.26 -3.22 -7.70
CA ASP A 116 5.57 -2.41 -8.88
C ASP A 116 5.91 -0.95 -8.51
N THR A 117 5.15 -0.35 -7.60
CA THR A 117 5.40 1.04 -7.14
C THR A 117 6.68 1.15 -6.32
N LEU A 118 6.95 0.16 -5.46
CA LEU A 118 8.18 0.06 -4.69
C LEU A 118 9.39 -0.31 -5.54
N ALA A 119 9.20 -0.79 -6.77
CA ALA A 119 10.25 -1.38 -7.61
C ALA A 119 11.16 -2.36 -6.84
N THR A 120 10.57 -3.15 -5.93
CA THR A 120 11.29 -4.10 -5.09
C THR A 120 10.40 -5.29 -4.74
N PRO A 121 10.95 -6.51 -4.55
CA PRO A 121 10.16 -7.66 -4.14
C PRO A 121 9.42 -7.42 -2.82
N LEU A 122 8.12 -7.69 -2.81
CA LEU A 122 7.28 -7.65 -1.63
C LEU A 122 7.11 -9.08 -1.08
N TYR A 123 7.52 -9.31 0.16
CA TYR A 123 7.42 -10.60 0.84
C TYR A 123 6.19 -10.64 1.75
N PRO A 124 5.11 -11.35 1.38
CA PRO A 124 3.94 -11.45 2.25
C PRO A 124 4.24 -12.25 3.51
N SER A 125 3.81 -11.75 4.67
CA SER A 125 3.89 -12.50 5.92
C SER A 125 2.81 -13.57 5.97
N ARG A 126 3.15 -14.78 6.42
CA ARG A 126 2.18 -15.83 6.77
C ARG A 126 1.49 -15.59 8.11
N ASP A 127 2.04 -14.68 8.91
CA ASP A 127 1.49 -14.37 10.22
C ASP A 127 0.35 -13.38 10.07
N HIS A 128 -0.88 -13.83 10.32
CA HIS A 128 -2.07 -12.97 10.26
C HIS A 128 -2.03 -11.87 11.32
N GLU A 129 -1.47 -12.17 12.50
CA GLU A 129 -1.36 -11.27 13.64
C GLU A 129 0.12 -10.90 13.91
N ALA A 130 0.76 -10.24 12.93
CA ALA A 130 2.19 -9.92 13.01
C ALA A 130 2.56 -9.07 14.25
N SER A 131 1.69 -8.16 14.67
CA SER A 131 1.92 -7.33 15.87
C SER A 131 1.88 -8.17 17.15
N ALA A 132 0.93 -9.08 17.28
CA ALA A 132 0.82 -9.98 18.43
C ALA A 132 2.03 -10.94 18.49
N ARG A 133 2.44 -11.46 17.34
CA ARG A 133 3.68 -12.27 17.23
C ARG A 133 4.89 -11.48 17.66
N GLY A 134 5.05 -10.24 17.20
CA GLY A 134 6.16 -9.38 17.59
C GLY A 134 6.20 -9.13 19.09
N ALA A 135 5.07 -8.81 19.73
CA ALA A 135 4.98 -8.62 21.16
C ALA A 135 5.34 -9.89 21.95
N ALA A 136 4.88 -11.07 21.49
CA ALA A 136 5.22 -12.35 22.10
C ALA A 136 6.73 -12.65 22.00
N LEU A 137 7.35 -12.39 20.86
CA LEU A 137 8.79 -12.59 20.66
C LEU A 137 9.63 -11.67 21.57
N LEU A 138 9.24 -10.40 21.71
CA LEU A 138 9.88 -9.46 22.65
C LEU A 138 9.80 -9.96 24.10
N ALA A 139 8.65 -10.49 24.50
CA ALA A 139 8.50 -11.08 25.85
C ALA A 139 9.38 -12.31 26.03
N LEU A 140 9.47 -13.19 25.03
CA LEU A 140 10.33 -14.39 25.10
C LEU A 140 11.81 -14.03 25.17
N GLU A 141 12.25 -13.01 24.46
CA GLU A 141 13.62 -12.49 24.56
C GLU A 141 13.89 -11.91 25.95
N ALA A 142 12.99 -11.08 26.47
CA ALA A 142 13.11 -10.50 27.82
C ALA A 142 13.14 -11.56 28.93
N LEU A 143 12.47 -12.70 28.75
CA LEU A 143 12.50 -13.85 29.66
C LEU A 143 13.71 -14.78 29.44
N GLY A 144 14.57 -14.49 28.46
CA GLY A 144 15.73 -15.33 28.15
C GLY A 144 15.40 -16.67 27.50
N VAL A 145 14.15 -16.85 27.01
CA VAL A 145 13.71 -18.06 26.29
C VAL A 145 14.31 -18.13 24.89
N ILE A 146 14.42 -16.99 24.24
CA ILE A 146 15.15 -16.81 22.98
C ILE A 146 16.32 -15.85 23.20
N PRO A 147 17.48 -16.10 22.60
CA PRO A 147 18.67 -15.29 22.86
C PRO A 147 18.65 -13.91 22.22
N ASP A 148 18.01 -13.78 21.05
CA ASP A 148 17.97 -12.54 20.28
C ASP A 148 16.89 -12.64 19.19
N LEU A 149 16.07 -11.62 19.07
CA LEU A 149 15.04 -11.47 18.04
C LEU A 149 15.61 -11.51 16.62
N ALA A 150 16.82 -11.01 16.42
CA ALA A 150 17.46 -10.99 15.09
C ALA A 150 17.70 -12.40 14.52
N HIS A 151 17.72 -13.43 15.37
CA HIS A 151 17.88 -14.82 14.95
C HIS A 151 16.55 -15.55 14.69
N VAL A 152 15.42 -14.91 14.93
CA VAL A 152 14.10 -15.49 14.65
C VAL A 152 13.77 -15.28 13.18
N SER A 153 13.76 -16.37 12.41
CA SER A 153 13.39 -16.30 10.99
C SER A 153 11.94 -15.83 10.81
N PRO A 154 11.70 -14.86 9.91
CA PRO A 154 10.35 -14.47 9.56
C PRO A 154 9.64 -15.58 8.79
N ASN A 155 8.35 -15.77 9.05
CA ASN A 155 7.50 -16.73 8.35
C ASN A 155 6.90 -16.03 7.13
N LEU A 156 7.47 -16.24 5.94
CA LEU A 156 7.11 -15.52 4.72
C LEU A 156 6.62 -16.46 3.63
N ASP A 157 5.75 -15.94 2.78
CA ASP A 157 5.40 -16.54 1.50
C ASP A 157 6.40 -16.15 0.40
N GLU A 158 6.23 -16.78 -0.77
CA GLU A 158 6.97 -16.39 -1.98
C GLU A 158 6.74 -14.92 -2.30
N PRO A 159 7.79 -14.19 -2.71
CA PRO A 159 7.68 -12.77 -2.97
C PRO A 159 6.85 -12.48 -4.21
N THR A 160 6.08 -11.40 -4.15
CA THR A 160 5.53 -10.75 -5.35
C THR A 160 6.63 -9.90 -5.97
N LEU A 161 7.02 -10.23 -7.20
CA LEU A 161 8.07 -9.51 -7.92
C LEU A 161 7.50 -8.27 -8.62
N PRO A 162 8.27 -7.18 -8.69
CA PRO A 162 7.87 -5.98 -9.41
C PRO A 162 7.91 -6.20 -10.93
N ASP A 163 7.04 -5.48 -11.63
CA ASP A 163 7.04 -5.32 -13.08
C ASP A 163 7.50 -3.91 -13.43
N ASP A 164 8.62 -3.79 -14.15
CA ASP A 164 9.23 -2.50 -14.46
C ASP A 164 8.37 -1.63 -15.39
N GLU A 165 7.63 -2.23 -16.32
CA GLU A 165 6.80 -1.48 -17.26
C GLU A 165 5.59 -0.89 -16.54
N ARG A 166 4.87 -1.69 -15.74
CA ARG A 166 3.79 -1.17 -14.88
C ARG A 166 4.31 -0.11 -13.91
N GLY A 167 5.48 -0.34 -13.31
CA GLY A 167 6.13 0.60 -12.42
C GLY A 167 6.41 1.98 -13.04
N LYS A 168 6.68 2.05 -14.36
CA LYS A 168 6.83 3.34 -15.05
C LYS A 168 5.52 4.14 -15.09
N HIS A 169 4.40 3.50 -15.37
CA HIS A 169 3.08 4.14 -15.36
C HIS A 169 2.72 4.63 -13.96
N TYR A 170 2.92 3.81 -12.94
CA TYR A 170 2.66 4.20 -11.55
C TYR A 170 3.50 5.38 -11.09
N ARG A 171 4.76 5.49 -11.50
CA ARG A 171 5.60 6.66 -11.15
C ARG A 171 5.00 7.97 -11.65
N GLN A 172 4.43 8.00 -12.86
CA GLN A 172 3.78 9.20 -13.38
C GLN A 172 2.50 9.55 -12.59
N ALA A 173 1.72 8.53 -12.21
CA ALA A 173 0.53 8.71 -11.38
C ALA A 173 0.87 9.15 -9.95
N MET A 174 1.92 8.59 -9.35
CA MET A 174 2.44 9.04 -8.04
C MET A 174 2.84 10.52 -8.06
N GLU A 175 3.48 10.98 -9.12
CA GLU A 175 3.86 12.38 -9.25
C GLU A 175 2.62 13.30 -9.31
N ARG A 176 1.53 12.88 -9.96
CA ARG A 176 0.26 13.61 -9.91
C ARG A 176 -0.34 13.63 -8.51
N GLN A 177 -0.29 12.49 -7.80
CA GLN A 177 -0.77 12.43 -6.42
C GLN A 177 0.05 13.33 -5.51
N ARG A 178 1.39 13.38 -5.66
CA ARG A 178 2.28 14.26 -4.91
C ARG A 178 1.94 15.74 -5.13
N LYS A 179 1.74 16.14 -6.39
CA LYS A 179 1.33 17.52 -6.71
C LYS A 179 -0.04 17.89 -6.10
N LEU A 180 -0.99 16.96 -6.12
CA LEU A 180 -2.29 17.19 -5.48
C LEU A 180 -2.15 17.32 -3.96
N TYR A 181 -1.28 16.51 -3.35
CA TYR A 181 -0.95 16.58 -1.93
C TYR A 181 -0.35 17.94 -1.57
N GLU A 182 0.68 18.38 -2.28
CA GLU A 182 1.33 19.66 -2.07
C GLU A 182 0.36 20.84 -2.24
N LEU A 183 -0.52 20.77 -3.24
CA LEU A 183 -1.51 21.82 -3.50
C LEU A 183 -2.53 21.99 -2.37
N LEU A 184 -2.93 20.90 -1.72
CA LEU A 184 -4.03 20.91 -0.75
C LEU A 184 -3.57 20.93 0.70
N LEU A 185 -2.34 20.47 0.99
CA LEU A 185 -1.89 20.26 2.37
C LEU A 185 -0.57 20.99 2.73
N CYS A 186 0.12 21.53 1.78
CA CYS A 186 1.35 22.33 1.98
C CYS A 186 1.15 23.76 1.54
#